data_c621d7416517c65529ee8b19dfd4f683
#
_entry.id   c621d7416517c65529ee8b19dfd4f683
#
_cell.length_a   1.000
_cell.length_b   1.000
_cell.length_c   1.000
_cell.angle_alpha   90.00
_cell.angle_beta   90.00
_cell.angle_gamma   90.00
#
_symmetry.space_group_name_H-M   'P 1'
#
loop_
_entity.id
_entity.type
_entity.pdbx_description
1 polymer ?
#
loop_
_entity_poly.entity_id
_entity_poly.type
_entity_poly.pdbx_seq_one_letter_code
_entity_poly.pdbx_strand_id
1 'polypeptide(L)'
;SLVSVSMPLGGYLKSTHLLPGMYVKKGEVIATMEDQQYIQLQQDYLVTKSNLEYAASEYNRQKELYETKSSSEKVFQQARMEYDNQKIALRALAEKMELIHLNPDKLTESNISNTVQIYAPISGFVSAVKMNIGRYVTGTDVLFELINPSDIHLNLRVFEKDIEKLSIGQSVMAYTLHQPDKKYPCEIMLISQALSDDRTAEVHCHFEKYDKILLPGMYLNAEIAVKNHNAWVVPEDAVVIFEGKSFLFVAVSKNEYKMTLIETGVMEAGSIEIKNAEALSDVEIVTAGAYTILMEMKNKSEE
;
A
#
# COMPACT_ATOMS: atom_id res chain seq x y z
N SER A 1 0.15 5.69 -3.22
CA SER A 1 0.04 5.79 -1.75
C SER A 1 -0.74 7.03 -1.33
N LEU A 2 -1.50 6.92 -0.23
CA LEU A 2 -2.20 8.01 0.43
C LEU A 2 -1.28 8.63 1.48
N VAL A 3 -1.08 9.94 1.44
CA VAL A 3 -0.26 10.68 2.39
C VAL A 3 -1.10 11.69 3.14
N SER A 4 -1.16 11.57 4.45
CA SER A 4 -1.83 12.53 5.33
C SER A 4 -0.87 13.66 5.69
N VAL A 5 -1.32 14.89 5.53
CA VAL A 5 -0.58 16.10 5.88
C VAL A 5 -1.16 16.66 7.17
N SER A 6 -0.32 16.75 8.20
CA SER A 6 -0.63 17.35 9.51
C SER A 6 0.42 18.41 9.86
N MET A 7 0.16 19.19 10.90
CA MET A 7 1.07 20.21 11.40
C MET A 7 1.56 19.80 12.80
N PRO A 8 2.87 19.57 13.03
CA PRO A 8 3.41 19.08 14.31
C PRO A 8 3.08 19.98 15.51
N LEU A 9 3.11 21.30 15.30
CA LEU A 9 2.61 22.28 16.24
C LEU A 9 1.23 22.72 15.79
N GLY A 10 0.25 22.70 16.68
CA GLY A 10 -1.11 23.17 16.42
C GLY A 10 -1.16 24.64 15.97
N GLY A 11 -2.35 25.11 15.71
CA GLY A 11 -2.62 26.49 15.31
C GLY A 11 -3.91 26.62 14.52
N TYR A 12 -4.24 27.83 14.09
CA TYR A 12 -5.38 28.11 13.25
C TYR A 12 -5.01 28.00 11.78
N LEU A 13 -5.82 27.30 10.99
CA LEU A 13 -5.68 27.31 9.53
C LEU A 13 -6.09 28.70 9.01
N LYS A 14 -5.09 29.52 8.68
CA LYS A 14 -5.30 30.90 8.20
C LYS A 14 -5.80 30.93 6.77
N SER A 15 -5.17 30.17 5.89
CA SER A 15 -5.54 30.10 4.48
C SER A 15 -5.09 28.82 3.82
N THR A 16 -5.85 28.37 2.83
CA THR A 16 -5.50 27.35 1.87
C THR A 16 -6.20 27.64 0.56
N HIS A 17 -5.60 27.28 -0.55
CA HIS A 17 -6.22 27.33 -1.87
C HIS A 17 -6.61 25.93 -2.38
N LEU A 18 -6.35 24.89 -1.59
CA LEU A 18 -6.56 23.51 -2.01
C LEU A 18 -8.04 23.16 -2.09
N LEU A 19 -8.39 22.48 -3.17
CA LEU A 19 -9.66 21.79 -3.36
C LEU A 19 -9.40 20.33 -3.77
N PRO A 20 -10.28 19.39 -3.39
CA PRO A 20 -10.19 18.02 -3.86
C PRO A 20 -10.12 17.96 -5.39
N GLY A 21 -9.21 17.13 -5.91
CA GLY A 21 -8.92 17.00 -7.34
C GLY A 21 -7.81 17.90 -7.88
N MET A 22 -7.36 18.91 -7.14
CA MET A 22 -6.22 19.75 -7.55
C MET A 22 -4.90 18.96 -7.48
N TYR A 23 -4.01 19.25 -8.44
CA TYR A 23 -2.65 18.71 -8.43
C TYR A 23 -1.69 19.67 -7.73
N VAL A 24 -0.84 19.15 -6.86
CA VAL A 24 0.23 19.90 -6.18
C VAL A 24 1.59 19.28 -6.45
N LYS A 25 2.63 20.10 -6.43
CA LYS A 25 4.02 19.65 -6.56
C LYS A 25 4.65 19.51 -5.17
N LYS A 26 5.55 18.53 -5.01
CA LYS A 26 6.36 18.44 -3.79
C LYS A 26 7.08 19.75 -3.49
N GLY A 27 6.97 20.24 -2.25
CA GLY A 27 7.55 21.51 -1.81
C GLY A 27 6.72 22.75 -2.14
N GLU A 28 5.56 22.61 -2.77
CA GLU A 28 4.62 23.71 -3.00
C GLU A 28 3.94 24.10 -1.68
N VAL A 29 3.77 25.42 -1.46
CA VAL A 29 3.02 25.93 -0.30
C VAL A 29 1.54 25.64 -0.50
N ILE A 30 0.95 24.84 0.38
CA ILE A 30 -0.44 24.39 0.29
C ILE A 30 -1.35 25.05 1.32
N ALA A 31 -0.80 25.55 2.41
CA ALA A 31 -1.56 26.24 3.44
C ALA A 31 -0.66 27.16 4.27
N THR A 32 -1.31 28.08 4.97
CA THR A 32 -0.67 28.95 5.97
C THR A 32 -1.41 28.75 7.29
N MET A 33 -0.62 28.49 8.34
CA MET A 33 -1.10 28.41 9.72
C MET A 33 -0.75 29.68 10.47
N GLU A 34 -1.52 30.05 11.50
CA GLU A 34 -1.20 31.13 12.40
C GLU A 34 -1.43 30.75 13.86
N ASP A 35 -0.48 31.12 14.73
CA ASP A 35 -0.61 30.96 16.17
C ASP A 35 0.40 31.84 16.90
N GLN A 36 0.05 32.23 18.14
CA GLN A 36 0.94 32.98 19.03
C GLN A 36 2.17 32.15 19.45
N GLN A 37 2.05 30.82 19.54
CA GLN A 37 3.16 29.94 19.90
C GLN A 37 4.34 30.00 18.91
N TYR A 38 4.06 30.34 17.64
CA TYR A 38 5.12 30.51 16.64
C TYR A 38 5.98 31.74 16.92
N ILE A 39 5.37 32.83 17.43
CA ILE A 39 6.13 34.01 17.89
C ILE A 39 7.00 33.62 19.09
N GLN A 40 6.41 32.92 20.08
CA GLN A 40 7.12 32.52 21.28
C GLN A 40 8.34 31.65 20.99
N LEU A 41 8.19 30.64 20.11
CA LEU A 41 9.28 29.76 19.72
C LEU A 41 10.45 30.54 19.06
N GLN A 42 10.14 31.49 18.18
CA GLN A 42 11.14 32.33 17.52
C GLN A 42 11.80 33.26 18.51
N GLN A 43 11.07 33.87 19.47
CA GLN A 43 11.58 34.71 20.50
C GLN A 43 12.53 33.90 21.42
N ASP A 44 12.12 32.73 21.89
CA ASP A 44 12.94 31.87 22.75
C ASP A 44 14.24 31.47 22.04
N TYR A 45 14.22 31.20 20.76
CA TYR A 45 15.42 30.91 19.97
C TYR A 45 16.39 32.08 19.93
N LEU A 46 15.91 33.29 19.62
CA LEU A 46 16.77 34.48 19.55
C LEU A 46 17.35 34.88 20.91
N VAL A 47 16.54 34.81 21.97
CA VAL A 47 17.00 35.06 23.34
C VAL A 47 18.05 34.03 23.77
N THR A 48 17.80 32.74 23.51
CA THR A 48 18.77 31.67 23.84
C THR A 48 20.07 31.83 23.05
N LYS A 49 19.98 32.24 21.76
CA LYS A 49 21.15 32.54 20.93
C LYS A 49 22.02 33.65 21.53
N SER A 50 21.41 34.74 21.97
CA SER A 50 22.11 35.84 22.62
C SER A 50 22.74 35.39 23.95
N ASN A 51 22.00 34.60 24.76
CA ASN A 51 22.53 34.04 26.01
C ASN A 51 23.74 33.12 25.79
N LEU A 52 23.69 32.32 24.70
CA LEU A 52 24.81 31.44 24.31
C LEU A 52 26.06 32.24 23.95
N GLU A 53 25.93 33.35 23.23
CA GLU A 53 27.05 34.25 22.89
C GLU A 53 27.71 34.83 24.15
N TYR A 54 26.88 35.28 25.11
CA TYR A 54 27.37 35.74 26.40
C TYR A 54 28.06 34.61 27.19
N ALA A 55 27.40 33.45 27.32
CA ALA A 55 27.95 32.31 28.05
C ALA A 55 29.26 31.79 27.44
N ALA A 56 29.39 31.82 26.10
CA ALA A 56 30.62 31.46 25.39
C ALA A 56 31.78 32.42 25.74
N SER A 57 31.50 33.71 25.78
CA SER A 57 32.49 34.74 26.16
C SER A 57 32.95 34.56 27.60
N GLU A 58 32.00 34.31 28.52
CA GLU A 58 32.28 34.06 29.93
C GLU A 58 33.07 32.76 30.13
N TYR A 59 32.70 31.69 29.49
CA TYR A 59 33.42 30.41 29.51
C TYR A 59 34.89 30.60 29.08
N ASN A 60 35.12 31.27 27.95
CA ASN A 60 36.49 31.53 27.46
C ASN A 60 37.31 32.36 28.46
N ARG A 61 36.70 33.42 29.03
CA ARG A 61 37.35 34.24 30.05
C ARG A 61 37.73 33.45 31.30
N GLN A 62 36.81 32.65 31.83
CA GLN A 62 37.07 31.83 33.04
C GLN A 62 38.08 30.72 32.75
N LYS A 63 38.14 30.18 31.54
CA LYS A 63 39.12 29.21 31.09
C LYS A 63 40.55 29.82 31.16
N GLU A 64 40.77 30.98 30.60
CA GLU A 64 42.06 31.69 30.63
C GLU A 64 42.49 32.00 32.07
N LEU A 65 41.56 32.50 32.91
CA LEU A 65 41.85 32.78 34.32
C LEU A 65 42.16 31.51 35.12
N TYR A 66 41.52 30.39 34.83
CA TYR A 66 41.82 29.12 35.48
C TYR A 66 43.19 28.57 35.05
N GLU A 67 43.55 28.64 33.81
CA GLU A 67 44.84 28.24 33.26
C GLU A 67 46.01 29.05 33.89
N THR A 68 45.78 30.36 34.16
CA THR A 68 46.72 31.23 34.85
C THR A 68 46.61 31.15 36.39
N LYS A 69 45.83 30.23 36.94
CA LYS A 69 45.56 30.06 38.38
C LYS A 69 44.95 31.29 39.05
N SER A 70 44.30 32.15 38.30
CA SER A 70 43.66 33.38 38.81
C SER A 70 42.16 33.21 39.09
N SER A 71 41.59 32.05 38.79
CA SER A 71 40.21 31.66 39.11
C SER A 71 40.15 30.26 39.70
N SER A 72 39.10 29.98 40.50
CA SER A 72 38.90 28.65 41.10
C SER A 72 38.31 27.69 40.08
N GLU A 73 38.60 26.39 40.24
CA GLU A 73 38.01 25.32 39.42
C GLU A 73 36.48 25.38 39.45
N LYS A 74 35.86 25.66 40.58
CA LYS A 74 34.42 25.78 40.75
C LYS A 74 33.82 26.83 39.80
N VAL A 75 34.42 28.01 39.69
CA VAL A 75 33.94 29.10 38.85
C VAL A 75 34.08 28.72 37.35
N PHE A 76 35.20 28.13 36.98
CA PHE A 76 35.40 27.64 35.64
C PHE A 76 34.36 26.55 35.25
N GLN A 77 34.11 25.56 36.11
CA GLN A 77 33.14 24.51 35.90
C GLN A 77 31.70 25.07 35.80
N GLN A 78 31.38 26.10 36.59
CA GLN A 78 30.07 26.77 36.53
C GLN A 78 29.88 27.49 35.17
N ALA A 79 30.88 28.22 34.69
CA ALA A 79 30.81 28.89 33.39
C ALA A 79 30.72 27.90 32.24
N ARG A 80 31.41 26.77 32.31
CA ARG A 80 31.34 25.68 31.37
C ARG A 80 29.92 25.06 31.32
N MET A 81 29.35 24.75 32.49
CA MET A 81 28.00 24.18 32.58
C MET A 81 26.97 25.12 31.96
N GLU A 82 27.05 26.44 32.25
CA GLU A 82 26.12 27.42 31.67
C GLU A 82 26.26 27.48 30.13
N TYR A 83 27.47 27.50 29.60
CA TYR A 83 27.73 27.47 28.16
C TYR A 83 27.14 26.21 27.52
N ASP A 84 27.38 25.04 28.11
CA ASP A 84 26.87 23.76 27.59
C ASP A 84 25.34 23.71 27.64
N ASN A 85 24.70 24.22 28.70
CA ASN A 85 23.24 24.29 28.83
C ASN A 85 22.62 25.18 27.78
N GLN A 86 23.16 26.38 27.53
CA GLN A 86 22.64 27.28 26.49
C GLN A 86 22.81 26.70 25.09
N LYS A 87 23.91 25.99 24.82
CA LYS A 87 24.16 25.31 23.55
C LYS A 87 23.14 24.21 23.31
N ILE A 88 22.81 23.40 24.33
CA ILE A 88 21.78 22.34 24.22
C ILE A 88 20.40 22.96 23.99
N ALA A 89 20.05 24.01 24.74
CA ALA A 89 18.77 24.69 24.62
C ALA A 89 18.57 25.29 23.21
N LEU A 90 19.60 25.97 22.69
CA LEU A 90 19.55 26.54 21.33
C LEU A 90 19.35 25.47 20.28
N ARG A 91 20.07 24.34 20.38
CA ARG A 91 19.88 23.22 19.42
C ARG A 91 18.48 22.64 19.47
N ALA A 92 17.93 22.46 20.69
CA ALA A 92 16.57 21.96 20.84
C ALA A 92 15.49 22.90 20.24
N LEU A 93 15.69 24.21 20.38
CA LEU A 93 14.81 25.21 19.78
C LEU A 93 14.94 25.25 18.26
N ALA A 94 16.16 25.11 17.73
CA ALA A 94 16.40 25.01 16.29
C ALA A 94 15.65 23.82 15.69
N GLU A 95 15.75 22.62 16.29
CA GLU A 95 15.02 21.43 15.84
C GLU A 95 13.49 21.63 15.86
N LYS A 96 12.95 22.28 16.91
CA LYS A 96 11.51 22.61 16.96
C LYS A 96 11.09 23.55 15.82
N MET A 97 11.94 24.50 15.44
CA MET A 97 11.68 25.41 14.33
C MET A 97 11.72 24.67 12.99
N GLU A 98 12.70 23.79 12.78
CA GLU A 98 12.83 23.00 11.57
C GLU A 98 11.63 22.07 11.35
N LEU A 99 11.05 21.50 12.44
CA LEU A 99 9.83 20.68 12.35
C LEU A 99 8.63 21.41 11.73
N ILE A 100 8.59 22.74 11.83
CA ILE A 100 7.53 23.58 11.25
C ILE A 100 8.04 24.39 10.04
N HIS A 101 9.14 23.96 9.45
CA HIS A 101 9.75 24.58 8.26
C HIS A 101 10.21 26.03 8.46
N LEU A 102 10.45 26.46 9.68
CA LEU A 102 11.15 27.72 9.95
C LEU A 102 12.66 27.48 9.95
N ASN A 103 13.38 28.31 9.19
CA ASN A 103 14.85 28.22 9.14
C ASN A 103 15.47 29.06 10.25
N PRO A 104 16.14 28.45 11.26
CA PRO A 104 16.75 29.18 12.37
C PRO A 104 17.85 30.14 11.94
N ASP A 105 18.63 29.79 10.92
CA ASP A 105 19.77 30.61 10.45
C ASP A 105 19.33 31.91 9.77
N LYS A 106 18.10 31.94 9.25
CA LYS A 106 17.51 33.11 8.61
C LYS A 106 16.68 33.98 9.55
N LEU A 107 16.48 33.53 10.80
CA LEU A 107 15.67 34.26 11.76
C LEU A 107 16.43 35.45 12.33
N THR A 108 15.76 36.60 12.32
CA THR A 108 16.19 37.87 12.89
C THR A 108 15.04 38.51 13.67
N GLU A 109 15.31 39.51 14.48
CA GLU A 109 14.27 40.27 15.21
C GLU A 109 13.22 40.89 14.28
N SER A 110 13.62 41.26 13.06
CA SER A 110 12.76 41.94 12.09
C SER A 110 11.80 41.03 11.32
N ASN A 111 12.03 39.69 11.34
CA ASN A 111 11.22 38.74 10.57
C ASN A 111 10.46 37.72 11.43
N ILE A 112 10.34 37.98 12.73
CA ILE A 112 9.46 37.19 13.61
C ILE A 112 8.03 37.25 13.05
N SER A 113 7.38 36.09 12.93
CA SER A 113 6.05 35.96 12.34
C SER A 113 5.14 35.08 13.17
N ASN A 114 3.85 35.41 13.21
CA ASN A 114 2.82 34.56 13.78
C ASN A 114 2.35 33.48 12.80
N THR A 115 2.92 33.40 11.59
CA THR A 115 2.48 32.46 10.55
C THR A 115 3.60 31.54 10.13
N VAL A 116 3.21 30.31 9.79
CA VAL A 116 4.07 29.31 9.18
C VAL A 116 3.40 28.70 7.96
N GLN A 117 4.20 28.24 7.00
CA GLN A 117 3.72 27.63 5.76
C GLN A 117 3.75 26.10 5.86
N ILE A 118 2.73 25.46 5.32
CA ILE A 118 2.68 24.03 5.13
C ILE A 118 3.01 23.73 3.67
N TYR A 119 3.92 22.78 3.47
CA TYR A 119 4.36 22.37 2.15
C TYR A 119 3.86 20.98 1.80
N ALA A 120 3.58 20.73 0.52
CA ALA A 120 3.23 19.42 0.03
C ALA A 120 4.44 18.45 0.17
N PRO A 121 4.31 17.35 0.92
CA PRO A 121 5.41 16.39 1.11
C PRO A 121 5.68 15.54 -0.14
N ILE A 122 4.69 15.41 -1.01
CA ILE A 122 4.75 14.67 -2.28
C ILE A 122 4.13 15.48 -3.41
N SER A 123 4.46 15.13 -4.65
CA SER A 123 3.68 15.55 -5.82
C SER A 123 2.51 14.60 -5.99
N GLY A 124 1.30 15.14 -6.23
CA GLY A 124 0.11 14.32 -6.35
C GLY A 124 -1.18 15.12 -6.37
N PHE A 125 -2.30 14.43 -6.28
CA PHE A 125 -3.62 15.05 -6.24
C PHE A 125 -4.14 15.15 -4.81
N VAL A 126 -4.86 16.24 -4.53
CA VAL A 126 -5.59 16.41 -3.28
C VAL A 126 -6.79 15.46 -3.28
N SER A 127 -6.78 14.49 -2.39
CA SER A 127 -7.90 13.55 -2.19
C SER A 127 -8.99 14.16 -1.32
N ALA A 128 -8.59 14.79 -0.23
CA ALA A 128 -9.51 15.41 0.70
C ALA A 128 -8.90 16.64 1.39
N VAL A 129 -9.74 17.61 1.68
CA VAL A 129 -9.48 18.74 2.58
C VAL A 129 -10.32 18.49 3.83
N LYS A 130 -9.68 18.19 4.97
CA LYS A 130 -10.37 17.77 6.20
C LYS A 130 -10.70 18.92 7.14
N MET A 131 -10.11 20.09 6.91
CA MET A 131 -10.24 21.24 7.82
C MET A 131 -10.70 22.49 7.09
N ASN A 132 -11.45 23.31 7.82
CA ASN A 132 -11.93 24.61 7.33
C ASN A 132 -11.00 25.74 7.80
N ILE A 133 -10.90 26.79 6.98
CA ILE A 133 -10.20 28.03 7.33
C ILE A 133 -10.81 28.60 8.62
N GLY A 134 -9.96 29.09 9.53
CA GLY A 134 -10.31 29.62 10.84
C GLY A 134 -10.48 28.56 11.95
N ARG A 135 -10.38 27.27 11.63
CA ARG A 135 -10.42 26.21 12.65
C ARG A 135 -9.04 26.02 13.29
N TYR A 136 -9.04 25.86 14.62
CA TYR A 136 -7.87 25.41 15.34
C TYR A 136 -7.63 23.91 15.13
N VAL A 137 -6.39 23.51 14.87
CA VAL A 137 -5.96 22.12 14.69
C VAL A 137 -4.82 21.80 15.64
N THR A 138 -4.76 20.54 16.04
CA THR A 138 -3.69 19.98 16.88
C THR A 138 -2.71 19.19 16.03
N GLY A 139 -1.59 18.77 16.60
CA GLY A 139 -0.58 17.96 15.91
C GLY A 139 -1.07 16.59 15.41
N THR A 140 -2.20 16.11 15.91
CA THR A 140 -2.82 14.83 15.53
C THR A 140 -3.88 14.97 14.42
N ASP A 141 -4.32 16.20 14.13
CA ASP A 141 -5.33 16.42 13.11
C ASP A 141 -4.73 16.36 11.71
N VAL A 142 -5.42 15.64 10.82
CA VAL A 142 -5.10 15.60 9.40
C VAL A 142 -5.77 16.79 8.72
N LEU A 143 -4.96 17.66 8.07
CA LEU A 143 -5.47 18.80 7.32
C LEU A 143 -5.83 18.42 5.88
N PHE A 144 -4.95 17.70 5.21
CA PHE A 144 -5.07 17.33 3.81
C PHE A 144 -4.69 15.87 3.62
N GLU A 145 -5.30 15.24 2.64
CA GLU A 145 -4.90 13.94 2.12
C GLU A 145 -4.45 14.10 0.67
N LEU A 146 -3.23 13.66 0.38
CA LEU A 146 -2.64 13.69 -0.94
C LEU A 146 -2.44 12.27 -1.46
N ILE A 147 -2.69 12.06 -2.75
CA ILE A 147 -2.49 10.78 -3.43
C ILE A 147 -1.48 10.97 -4.54
N ASN A 148 -0.41 10.17 -4.51
CA ASN A 148 0.47 10.03 -5.64
C ASN A 148 -0.06 8.95 -6.58
N PRO A 149 -0.59 9.31 -7.76
CA PRO A 149 -1.16 8.33 -8.68
C PRO A 149 -0.12 7.40 -9.33
N SER A 150 1.14 7.80 -9.39
CA SER A 150 2.19 6.95 -9.96
C SER A 150 2.58 5.76 -9.05
N ASP A 151 2.05 5.73 -7.83
CA ASP A 151 2.29 4.69 -6.81
C ASP A 151 1.01 3.91 -6.48
N ILE A 152 0.13 3.75 -7.48
CA ILE A 152 -1.06 2.91 -7.34
C ILE A 152 -0.67 1.45 -7.56
N HIS A 153 -1.07 0.61 -6.61
CA HIS A 153 -0.94 -0.83 -6.66
C HIS A 153 -2.31 -1.49 -6.72
N LEU A 154 -2.39 -2.62 -7.40
CA LEU A 154 -3.56 -3.48 -7.36
C LEU A 154 -3.40 -4.45 -6.18
N ASN A 155 -4.40 -4.48 -5.31
CA ASN A 155 -4.47 -5.45 -4.21
C ASN A 155 -5.56 -6.49 -4.53
N LEU A 156 -5.15 -7.72 -4.81
CA LEU A 156 -6.04 -8.82 -5.08
C LEU A 156 -6.26 -9.64 -3.81
N ARG A 157 -7.47 -10.14 -3.65
CA ARG A 157 -7.81 -11.15 -2.63
C ARG A 157 -7.92 -12.50 -3.31
N VAL A 158 -7.03 -13.41 -2.94
CA VAL A 158 -6.95 -14.75 -3.53
C VAL A 158 -7.24 -15.79 -2.48
N PHE A 159 -8.12 -16.75 -2.79
CA PHE A 159 -8.47 -17.82 -1.87
C PHE A 159 -7.27 -18.75 -1.61
N GLU A 160 -7.19 -19.28 -0.39
CA GLU A 160 -6.15 -20.21 0.09
C GLU A 160 -5.82 -21.31 -0.91
N LYS A 161 -6.84 -21.96 -1.48
CA LYS A 161 -6.70 -23.06 -2.47
C LYS A 161 -5.96 -22.68 -3.77
N ASP A 162 -5.89 -21.39 -4.09
CA ASP A 162 -5.29 -20.89 -5.33
C ASP A 162 -3.94 -20.23 -5.12
N ILE A 163 -3.51 -19.99 -3.86
CA ILE A 163 -2.25 -19.32 -3.53
C ILE A 163 -1.04 -20.10 -4.05
N GLU A 164 -1.05 -21.44 -3.94
CA GLU A 164 0.05 -22.29 -4.40
C GLU A 164 0.33 -22.20 -5.90
N LYS A 165 -0.67 -21.72 -6.67
CA LYS A 165 -0.56 -21.53 -8.12
C LYS A 165 0.10 -20.21 -8.49
N LEU A 166 0.34 -19.33 -7.50
CA LEU A 166 0.86 -17.98 -7.72
C LEU A 166 2.37 -17.92 -7.44
N SER A 167 3.02 -17.03 -8.16
CA SER A 167 4.45 -16.77 -8.00
C SER A 167 4.74 -15.27 -8.16
N ILE A 168 5.73 -14.77 -7.43
CA ILE A 168 6.24 -13.42 -7.63
C ILE A 168 6.79 -13.31 -9.06
N GLY A 169 6.54 -12.18 -9.73
CA GLY A 169 6.88 -11.95 -11.12
C GLY A 169 5.86 -12.49 -12.13
N GLN A 170 4.76 -13.07 -11.67
CA GLN A 170 3.72 -13.60 -12.55
C GLN A 170 2.86 -12.47 -13.13
N SER A 171 2.56 -12.58 -14.43
CA SER A 171 1.72 -11.60 -15.14
C SER A 171 0.26 -11.72 -14.75
N VAL A 172 -0.37 -10.56 -14.57
CA VAL A 172 -1.78 -10.38 -14.22
C VAL A 172 -2.41 -9.38 -15.16
N MET A 173 -3.58 -9.70 -15.67
CA MET A 173 -4.38 -8.79 -16.51
C MET A 173 -5.57 -8.27 -15.71
N ALA A 174 -5.45 -7.03 -15.20
CA ALA A 174 -6.55 -6.38 -14.48
C ALA A 174 -7.50 -5.67 -15.44
N TYR A 175 -8.77 -5.55 -15.07
CA TYR A 175 -9.79 -4.83 -15.84
C TYR A 175 -10.94 -4.36 -14.97
N THR A 176 -11.63 -3.31 -15.42
CA THR A 176 -12.84 -2.83 -14.75
C THR A 176 -14.08 -3.60 -15.25
N LEU A 177 -15.09 -3.73 -14.39
CA LEU A 177 -16.37 -4.36 -14.78
C LEU A 177 -17.06 -3.68 -15.96
N HIS A 178 -16.88 -2.36 -16.10
CA HIS A 178 -17.52 -1.56 -17.17
C HIS A 178 -16.80 -1.68 -18.53
N GLN A 179 -15.52 -2.06 -18.54
CA GLN A 179 -14.69 -2.19 -19.73
C GLN A 179 -13.83 -3.45 -19.63
N PRO A 180 -14.43 -4.65 -19.75
CA PRO A 180 -13.71 -5.91 -19.59
C PRO A 180 -12.67 -6.16 -20.70
N ASP A 181 -12.85 -5.55 -21.86
CA ASP A 181 -11.92 -5.66 -23.00
C ASP A 181 -10.66 -4.80 -22.80
N LYS A 182 -10.73 -3.76 -21.97
CA LYS A 182 -9.57 -2.92 -21.66
C LYS A 182 -8.78 -3.55 -20.52
N LYS A 183 -7.68 -4.21 -20.86
CA LYS A 183 -6.80 -4.86 -19.89
C LYS A 183 -5.67 -3.93 -19.46
N TYR A 184 -5.34 -3.99 -18.17
CA TYR A 184 -4.22 -3.29 -17.55
C TYR A 184 -3.19 -4.31 -17.10
N PRO A 185 -2.04 -4.42 -17.80
CA PRO A 185 -0.98 -5.35 -17.43
C PRO A 185 -0.41 -5.02 -16.06
N CYS A 186 -0.28 -6.03 -15.21
CA CYS A 186 0.29 -5.95 -13.88
C CYS A 186 1.22 -7.15 -13.65
N GLU A 187 2.07 -7.04 -12.65
CA GLU A 187 2.96 -8.10 -12.20
C GLU A 187 2.80 -8.31 -10.68
N ILE A 188 2.78 -9.57 -10.24
CA ILE A 188 2.74 -9.90 -8.81
C ILE A 188 4.07 -9.53 -8.16
N MET A 189 4.03 -8.59 -7.21
CA MET A 189 5.21 -8.17 -6.44
C MET A 189 5.33 -8.90 -5.11
N LEU A 190 4.22 -9.05 -4.40
CA LEU A 190 4.21 -9.65 -3.06
C LEU A 190 2.95 -10.51 -2.90
N ILE A 191 3.11 -11.61 -2.17
CA ILE A 191 2.03 -12.50 -1.73
C ILE A 191 2.08 -12.54 -0.21
N SER A 192 0.98 -12.17 0.45
CA SER A 192 0.88 -12.21 1.91
C SER A 192 1.11 -13.62 2.43
N GLN A 193 1.85 -13.74 3.53
CA GLN A 193 2.07 -15.00 4.24
C GLN A 193 1.03 -15.24 5.35
N ALA A 194 0.01 -14.39 5.43
CA ALA A 194 -1.08 -14.51 6.39
C ALA A 194 -2.42 -14.53 5.65
N LEU A 195 -3.33 -15.33 6.15
CA LEU A 195 -4.72 -15.36 5.69
C LEU A 195 -5.58 -14.44 6.54
N SER A 196 -6.52 -13.77 5.91
CA SER A 196 -7.60 -13.05 6.57
C SER A 196 -8.71 -14.00 7.06
N ASP A 197 -9.67 -13.47 7.84
CA ASP A 197 -10.77 -14.25 8.41
C ASP A 197 -11.64 -14.96 7.35
N ASP A 198 -11.69 -14.39 6.14
CA ASP A 198 -12.41 -14.95 4.98
C ASP A 198 -11.57 -15.96 4.17
N ARG A 199 -10.45 -16.43 4.71
CA ARG A 199 -9.50 -17.37 4.09
C ARG A 199 -8.97 -16.90 2.75
N THR A 200 -8.70 -15.60 2.64
CA THR A 200 -8.01 -15.03 1.48
C THR A 200 -6.64 -14.48 1.87
N ALA A 201 -5.69 -14.54 0.95
CA ALA A 201 -4.41 -13.82 1.05
C ALA A 201 -4.45 -12.57 0.18
N GLU A 202 -3.78 -11.51 0.64
CA GLU A 202 -3.57 -10.33 -0.16
C GLU A 202 -2.38 -10.53 -1.10
N VAL A 203 -2.59 -10.21 -2.38
CA VAL A 203 -1.58 -10.26 -3.43
C VAL A 203 -1.42 -8.87 -4.01
N HIS A 204 -0.25 -8.27 -3.79
CA HIS A 204 0.07 -6.94 -4.29
C HIS A 204 0.69 -7.03 -5.68
N CYS A 205 0.04 -6.34 -6.63
CA CYS A 205 0.49 -6.27 -8.01
C CYS A 205 0.83 -4.82 -8.38
N HIS A 206 1.86 -4.66 -9.19
CA HIS A 206 2.25 -3.38 -9.74
C HIS A 206 1.76 -3.26 -11.19
N PHE A 207 1.18 -2.10 -11.55
CA PHE A 207 0.81 -1.81 -12.94
C PHE A 207 2.07 -1.51 -13.75
N GLU A 208 2.24 -2.16 -14.90
CA GLU A 208 3.35 -1.85 -15.80
C GLU A 208 3.28 -0.41 -16.31
N LYS A 209 2.07 0.08 -16.50
CA LYS A 209 1.81 1.46 -16.95
C LYS A 209 0.63 2.05 -16.20
N TYR A 210 0.87 3.21 -15.57
CA TYR A 210 -0.19 3.97 -14.94
C TYR A 210 -1.17 4.54 -15.97
N ASP A 211 -2.48 4.34 -15.73
CA ASP A 211 -3.56 5.01 -16.45
C ASP A 211 -4.31 5.95 -15.51
N LYS A 212 -4.47 7.23 -15.90
CA LYS A 212 -5.13 8.27 -15.11
C LYS A 212 -6.60 7.97 -14.78
N ILE A 213 -7.21 7.02 -15.47
CA ILE A 213 -8.58 6.57 -15.23
C ILE A 213 -8.65 5.71 -13.96
N LEU A 214 -7.55 5.06 -13.59
CA LEU A 214 -7.47 4.22 -12.40
C LEU A 214 -7.35 5.11 -11.16
N LEU A 215 -8.40 5.13 -10.35
CA LEU A 215 -8.43 5.87 -9.10
C LEU A 215 -8.30 4.92 -7.91
N PRO A 216 -7.60 5.33 -6.83
CA PRO A 216 -7.57 4.55 -5.60
C PRO A 216 -8.98 4.26 -5.08
N GLY A 217 -9.20 3.02 -4.63
CA GLY A 217 -10.52 2.56 -4.17
C GLY A 217 -11.42 2.00 -5.28
N MET A 218 -10.98 2.00 -6.54
CA MET A 218 -11.70 1.30 -7.60
C MET A 218 -11.59 -0.22 -7.43
N TYR A 219 -12.70 -0.90 -7.73
CA TYR A 219 -12.73 -2.36 -7.85
C TYR A 219 -12.33 -2.79 -9.25
N LEU A 220 -11.37 -3.70 -9.32
CA LEU A 220 -10.94 -4.34 -10.56
C LEU A 220 -11.04 -5.86 -10.42
N ASN A 221 -11.38 -6.52 -11.51
CA ASN A 221 -11.18 -7.95 -11.67
C ASN A 221 -9.79 -8.21 -12.26
N ALA A 222 -9.24 -9.38 -12.00
CA ALA A 222 -7.95 -9.78 -12.54
C ALA A 222 -7.97 -11.21 -13.04
N GLU A 223 -7.30 -11.43 -14.16
CA GLU A 223 -7.00 -12.74 -14.72
C GLU A 223 -5.52 -13.02 -14.51
N ILE A 224 -5.21 -14.15 -13.88
CA ILE A 224 -3.84 -14.56 -13.60
C ILE A 224 -3.56 -15.80 -14.43
N ALA A 225 -2.59 -15.72 -15.34
CA ALA A 225 -2.16 -16.88 -16.10
C ALA A 225 -1.40 -17.85 -15.19
N VAL A 226 -2.01 -18.96 -14.85
CA VAL A 226 -1.36 -20.07 -14.13
C VAL A 226 -0.60 -20.96 -15.13
N LYS A 227 0.37 -21.73 -14.63
CA LYS A 227 1.09 -22.68 -15.48
C LYS A 227 0.07 -23.66 -16.08
N ASN A 228 -0.03 -23.65 -17.40
CA ASN A 228 -0.84 -24.64 -18.11
C ASN A 228 -0.13 -26.00 -18.01
N HIS A 229 -0.87 -27.03 -17.70
CA HIS A 229 -0.47 -28.42 -17.92
C HIS A 229 -1.34 -29.02 -19.01
N ASN A 230 -0.78 -29.88 -19.81
CA ASN A 230 -1.57 -30.64 -20.77
C ASN A 230 -2.43 -31.62 -20.00
N ALA A 231 -3.73 -31.49 -20.13
CA ALA A 231 -4.70 -32.36 -19.50
C ALA A 231 -5.51 -33.09 -20.58
N TRP A 232 -5.85 -34.34 -20.34
CA TRP A 232 -6.83 -35.04 -21.12
C TRP A 232 -8.22 -34.56 -20.72
N VAL A 233 -8.97 -34.06 -21.67
CA VAL A 233 -10.33 -33.54 -21.44
C VAL A 233 -11.35 -34.25 -22.26
N VAL A 234 -12.57 -34.41 -21.72
CA VAL A 234 -13.73 -34.95 -22.41
C VAL A 234 -14.91 -33.97 -22.27
N PRO A 235 -15.88 -33.94 -23.20
CA PRO A 235 -17.09 -33.18 -23.01
C PRO A 235 -17.83 -33.59 -21.73
N GLU A 236 -18.50 -32.66 -21.06
CA GLU A 236 -19.28 -32.91 -19.84
C GLU A 236 -20.34 -34.02 -20.07
N ASP A 237 -20.98 -34.03 -21.23
CA ASP A 237 -21.98 -35.03 -21.61
C ASP A 237 -21.44 -36.47 -21.75
N ALA A 238 -20.13 -36.65 -21.79
CA ALA A 238 -19.47 -37.95 -21.80
C ALA A 238 -19.37 -38.57 -20.40
N VAL A 239 -19.42 -37.77 -19.34
CA VAL A 239 -19.23 -38.22 -17.97
C VAL A 239 -20.56 -38.48 -17.30
N VAL A 240 -20.73 -39.68 -16.75
CA VAL A 240 -21.90 -40.06 -15.95
C VAL A 240 -21.52 -40.31 -14.50
N ILE A 241 -22.38 -39.85 -13.61
CA ILE A 241 -22.21 -40.09 -12.18
C ILE A 241 -23.13 -41.22 -11.76
N PHE A 242 -22.54 -42.26 -11.15
CA PHE A 242 -23.27 -43.41 -10.67
C PHE A 242 -22.70 -43.81 -9.29
N GLU A 243 -23.58 -43.98 -8.30
CA GLU A 243 -23.21 -44.29 -6.89
C GLU A 243 -22.11 -43.37 -6.33
N GLY A 244 -22.16 -42.08 -6.69
CA GLY A 244 -21.20 -41.08 -6.20
C GLY A 244 -19.80 -41.14 -6.86
N LYS A 245 -19.64 -41.94 -7.93
CA LYS A 245 -18.40 -42.06 -8.71
C LYS A 245 -18.63 -41.63 -10.13
N SER A 246 -17.59 -41.12 -10.81
CA SER A 246 -17.61 -40.68 -12.19
C SER A 246 -17.14 -41.77 -13.10
N PHE A 247 -17.86 -41.98 -14.24
CA PHE A 247 -17.56 -43.00 -15.21
C PHE A 247 -17.62 -42.45 -16.63
N LEU A 248 -16.87 -43.11 -17.52
CA LEU A 248 -16.97 -42.97 -18.98
C LEU A 248 -17.40 -44.34 -19.60
N PHE A 249 -18.02 -44.25 -20.75
CA PHE A 249 -18.25 -45.45 -21.58
C PHE A 249 -17.20 -45.55 -22.68
N VAL A 250 -16.47 -46.65 -22.67
CA VAL A 250 -15.50 -47.05 -23.70
C VAL A 250 -16.21 -47.98 -24.67
N ALA A 251 -16.13 -47.71 -25.98
CA ALA A 251 -16.66 -48.58 -27.00
C ALA A 251 -15.73 -49.80 -27.19
N VAL A 252 -16.27 -50.99 -26.95
CA VAL A 252 -15.54 -52.25 -27.14
C VAL A 252 -15.84 -52.81 -28.52
N SER A 253 -17.08 -52.69 -28.99
CA SER A 253 -17.54 -53.02 -30.34
C SER A 253 -18.72 -52.14 -30.73
N LYS A 254 -19.27 -52.35 -31.96
CA LYS A 254 -20.30 -51.46 -32.52
C LYS A 254 -21.54 -51.23 -31.65
N ASN A 255 -21.83 -52.15 -30.70
CA ASN A 255 -22.98 -52.05 -29.78
C ASN A 255 -22.64 -52.49 -28.37
N GLU A 256 -21.37 -52.59 -28.03
CA GLU A 256 -20.91 -52.98 -26.68
C GLU A 256 -20.07 -51.86 -26.08
N TYR A 257 -20.48 -51.47 -24.88
CA TYR A 257 -19.85 -50.40 -24.14
C TYR A 257 -19.39 -50.88 -22.77
N LYS A 258 -18.20 -50.53 -22.35
CA LYS A 258 -17.66 -50.84 -21.05
C LYS A 258 -17.66 -49.59 -20.17
N MET A 259 -18.35 -49.65 -19.05
CA MET A 259 -18.35 -48.64 -18.05
C MET A 259 -16.99 -48.59 -17.33
N THR A 260 -16.27 -47.49 -17.43
CA THR A 260 -14.90 -47.34 -16.93
C THR A 260 -14.86 -46.23 -15.88
N LEU A 261 -14.33 -46.51 -14.69
CA LEU A 261 -14.17 -45.56 -13.59
C LEU A 261 -13.11 -44.53 -13.96
N ILE A 262 -13.44 -43.25 -13.73
CA ILE A 262 -12.53 -42.15 -13.97
C ILE A 262 -12.40 -41.28 -12.73
N GLU A 263 -11.25 -40.61 -12.65
CA GLU A 263 -10.99 -39.53 -11.69
C GLU A 263 -11.08 -38.19 -12.43
N THR A 264 -12.08 -37.40 -12.08
CA THR A 264 -12.29 -36.09 -12.69
C THR A 264 -11.39 -35.03 -12.02
N GLY A 265 -10.93 -34.06 -12.81
CA GLY A 265 -10.17 -32.90 -12.39
C GLY A 265 -10.99 -31.62 -12.53
N VAL A 266 -10.38 -30.60 -13.13
CA VAL A 266 -10.99 -29.29 -13.35
C VAL A 266 -12.06 -29.38 -14.47
N MET A 267 -13.18 -28.67 -14.26
CA MET A 267 -14.20 -28.45 -15.29
C MET A 267 -14.06 -27.03 -15.84
N GLU A 268 -13.90 -26.89 -17.15
CA GLU A 268 -13.76 -25.59 -17.79
C GLU A 268 -14.39 -25.63 -19.18
N ALA A 269 -15.15 -24.61 -19.52
CA ALA A 269 -15.78 -24.42 -20.84
C ALA A 269 -16.54 -25.65 -21.39
N GLY A 270 -17.27 -26.40 -20.53
CA GLY A 270 -18.04 -27.58 -20.92
C GLY A 270 -17.20 -28.85 -21.15
N SER A 271 -15.93 -28.82 -20.72
CA SER A 271 -15.03 -29.98 -20.74
C SER A 271 -14.58 -30.32 -19.32
N ILE A 272 -14.37 -31.61 -19.05
CA ILE A 272 -13.93 -32.15 -17.77
C ILE A 272 -12.56 -32.81 -17.94
N GLU A 273 -11.59 -32.46 -17.12
CA GLU A 273 -10.30 -33.13 -17.05
C GLU A 273 -10.41 -34.54 -16.47
N ILE A 274 -9.66 -35.47 -17.06
CA ILE A 274 -9.53 -36.85 -16.61
C ILE A 274 -8.10 -37.06 -16.07
N LYS A 275 -7.95 -37.27 -14.78
CA LYS A 275 -6.64 -37.44 -14.12
C LYS A 275 -5.99 -38.80 -14.36
N ASN A 276 -6.79 -39.85 -14.54
CA ASN A 276 -6.32 -41.22 -14.79
C ASN A 276 -6.46 -41.63 -16.26
N ALA A 277 -6.23 -40.69 -17.18
CA ALA A 277 -6.45 -40.87 -18.61
C ALA A 277 -5.45 -41.81 -19.30
N GLU A 278 -4.33 -42.19 -18.65
CA GLU A 278 -3.32 -43.08 -19.25
C GLU A 278 -3.91 -44.40 -19.74
N ALA A 279 -4.94 -44.92 -19.03
CA ALA A 279 -5.65 -46.15 -19.42
C ALA A 279 -6.64 -45.96 -20.58
N LEU A 280 -6.82 -44.73 -21.07
CA LEU A 280 -7.81 -44.32 -22.07
C LEU A 280 -7.14 -43.79 -23.37
N SER A 281 -5.81 -43.87 -23.47
CA SER A 281 -5.04 -43.22 -24.53
C SER A 281 -5.33 -43.78 -25.96
N ASP A 282 -5.75 -45.03 -26.06
CA ASP A 282 -5.96 -45.70 -27.36
C ASP A 282 -7.36 -46.35 -27.52
N VAL A 283 -8.36 -45.79 -26.79
CA VAL A 283 -9.72 -46.32 -26.84
C VAL A 283 -10.72 -45.30 -27.36
N GLU A 284 -11.75 -45.77 -28.03
CA GLU A 284 -12.87 -44.92 -28.41
C GLU A 284 -13.81 -44.71 -27.23
N ILE A 285 -14.11 -43.46 -26.93
CA ILE A 285 -15.02 -43.08 -25.85
C ILE A 285 -16.31 -42.50 -26.38
N VAL A 286 -17.41 -42.73 -25.66
CA VAL A 286 -18.70 -42.13 -25.97
C VAL A 286 -18.70 -40.67 -25.50
N THR A 287 -18.77 -39.72 -26.41
CA THR A 287 -18.77 -38.29 -26.14
C THR A 287 -20.17 -37.68 -26.00
N ALA A 288 -21.20 -38.37 -26.41
CA ALA A 288 -22.60 -37.93 -26.27
C ALA A 288 -23.53 -39.13 -26.05
N GLY A 289 -24.59 -38.94 -25.26
CA GLY A 289 -25.56 -40.00 -24.95
C GLY A 289 -25.13 -41.01 -23.90
N ALA A 290 -24.08 -40.74 -23.16
CA ALA A 290 -23.56 -41.62 -22.09
C ALA A 290 -24.63 -41.95 -21.03
N TYR A 291 -25.50 -41.00 -20.69
CA TYR A 291 -26.60 -41.22 -19.74
C TYR A 291 -27.63 -42.22 -20.26
N THR A 292 -27.92 -42.22 -21.55
CA THR A 292 -28.85 -43.19 -22.19
C THR A 292 -28.29 -44.61 -22.08
N ILE A 293 -27.01 -44.79 -22.33
CA ILE A 293 -26.33 -46.09 -22.20
C ILE A 293 -26.39 -46.58 -20.73
N LEU A 294 -26.17 -45.67 -19.76
CA LEU A 294 -26.28 -46.03 -18.34
C LEU A 294 -27.67 -46.53 -17.99
N MET A 295 -28.73 -45.87 -18.45
CA MET A 295 -30.12 -46.25 -18.22
C MET A 295 -30.47 -47.62 -18.84
N GLU A 296 -29.99 -47.88 -20.06
CA GLU A 296 -30.20 -49.14 -20.74
C GLU A 296 -29.47 -50.32 -20.06
N MET A 297 -28.26 -50.09 -19.59
CA MET A 297 -27.53 -51.08 -18.78
C MET A 297 -28.26 -51.43 -17.50
N LYS A 298 -28.86 -50.47 -16.81
CA LYS A 298 -29.58 -50.69 -15.56
C LYS A 298 -30.86 -51.46 -15.79
N ASN A 299 -31.65 -51.13 -16.78
CA ASN A 299 -32.88 -51.82 -17.12
C ASN A 299 -32.65 -53.30 -17.46
N LYS A 300 -31.51 -53.63 -18.07
CA LYS A 300 -31.14 -55.04 -18.37
C LYS A 300 -30.59 -55.82 -17.13
N SER A 301 -30.21 -55.16 -16.08
CA SER A 301 -29.71 -55.80 -14.85
C SER A 301 -30.84 -56.11 -13.84
N GLU A 302 -32.06 -55.62 -14.09
CA GLU A 302 -33.26 -55.86 -13.27
C GLU A 302 -34.22 -56.94 -13.88
N GLU A 303 -33.94 -57.44 -15.10
CA GLU A 303 -34.56 -58.63 -15.68
C GLU A 303 -33.69 -59.89 -15.38
#